data_081a4bd0132cff3d6104b26e1f2c047a
#
_entry.id   081a4bd0132cff3d6104b26e1f2c047a
#
_cell.length_a   1.000
_cell.length_b   1.000
_cell.length_c   1.000
_cell.angle_alpha   90.00
_cell.angle_beta   90.00
_cell.angle_gamma   90.00
#
_symmetry.space_group_name_H-M   'P 1'
#
loop_
_entity.id
_entity.type
_entity.pdbx_description
1 polymer ?
#
loop_
_entity_poly.entity_id
_entity_poly.type
_entity_poly.pdbx_seq_one_letter_code
_entity_poly.pdbx_strand_id
1 'polypeptide(L)'
;LLKHTFSQFGVQTTFVDAHNLNEVEGAIKENTKILYLETLGNPNSDIPDLDALISLGHKYGLAVIVDNTFGTPYFIRPLEHGADVVVHSATKFIGGHGTTLGGIIVESGKTNWKTGKFPTLSTSNESYHGVAFADAVPDAAFVTYIRAILLRDQGAAISPFNAWALIQGTETLSLRLERHAYNTKKVVEYL
;
A
#
# COMPACT_ATOMS: atom_id res chain seq x y z
N LEU A 1 9.33 0.40 -11.80
CA LEU A 1 9.86 0.29 -10.45
C LEU A 1 10.07 -1.19 -10.07
N LEU A 2 8.99 -1.97 -9.87
CA LEU A 2 9.06 -3.35 -9.35
C LEU A 2 9.93 -4.27 -10.20
N LYS A 3 9.74 -4.31 -11.53
CA LYS A 3 10.45 -5.21 -12.43
C LYS A 3 11.94 -4.87 -12.63
N HIS A 4 12.29 -3.57 -12.68
CA HIS A 4 13.61 -3.15 -13.10
C HIS A 4 14.45 -2.55 -11.96
N THR A 5 13.87 -1.63 -11.18
CA THR A 5 14.63 -0.95 -10.12
C THR A 5 14.85 -1.88 -8.92
N PHE A 6 13.78 -2.51 -8.44
CA PHE A 6 13.89 -3.37 -7.26
C PHE A 6 14.59 -4.69 -7.53
N SER A 7 14.64 -5.16 -8.79
CA SER A 7 15.45 -6.34 -9.13
C SER A 7 16.94 -6.13 -8.86
N GLN A 8 17.44 -4.89 -8.92
CA GLN A 8 18.82 -4.55 -8.57
C GLN A 8 19.13 -4.75 -7.07
N PHE A 9 18.10 -4.77 -6.24
CA PHE A 9 18.19 -5.04 -4.80
C PHE A 9 17.77 -6.48 -4.44
N GLY A 10 17.73 -7.38 -5.43
CA GLY A 10 17.40 -8.80 -5.21
C GLY A 10 15.89 -9.09 -5.07
N VAL A 11 15.02 -8.10 -5.27
CA VAL A 11 13.57 -8.31 -5.23
C VAL A 11 13.09 -8.88 -6.56
N GLN A 12 12.43 -10.03 -6.51
CA GLN A 12 11.79 -10.66 -7.67
C GLN A 12 10.30 -10.35 -7.67
N THR A 13 9.77 -9.94 -8.83
CA THR A 13 8.35 -9.63 -9.00
C THR A 13 7.79 -10.45 -10.14
N THR A 14 6.68 -11.16 -9.88
CA THR A 14 5.88 -11.84 -10.89
C THR A 14 4.59 -11.03 -11.08
N PHE A 15 4.30 -10.66 -12.32
CA PHE A 15 3.05 -9.98 -12.68
C PHE A 15 2.05 -11.04 -13.11
N VAL A 16 0.82 -10.91 -12.61
CA VAL A 16 -0.27 -11.86 -12.85
C VAL A 16 -1.57 -11.07 -13.09
N ASP A 17 -2.53 -11.72 -13.75
CA ASP A 17 -3.87 -11.16 -13.87
C ASP A 17 -4.63 -11.29 -12.53
N ALA A 18 -4.95 -10.16 -11.92
CA ALA A 18 -5.67 -10.09 -10.65
C ALA A 18 -7.12 -10.62 -10.72
N HIS A 19 -7.68 -10.74 -11.92
CA HIS A 19 -9.02 -11.34 -12.14
C HIS A 19 -8.97 -12.88 -12.22
N ASN A 20 -7.77 -13.47 -12.33
CA ASN A 20 -7.59 -14.91 -12.39
C ASN A 20 -6.93 -15.42 -11.10
N LEU A 21 -7.74 -15.76 -10.10
CA LEU A 21 -7.23 -16.25 -8.80
C LEU A 21 -6.34 -17.50 -8.94
N ASN A 22 -6.60 -18.36 -9.92
CA ASN A 22 -5.75 -19.56 -10.14
C ASN A 22 -4.35 -19.17 -10.63
N GLU A 23 -4.25 -18.14 -11.48
CA GLU A 23 -2.95 -17.61 -11.92
C GLU A 23 -2.20 -16.97 -10.77
N VAL A 24 -2.90 -16.16 -9.95
CA VAL A 24 -2.33 -15.54 -8.74
C VAL A 24 -1.81 -16.63 -7.80
N GLU A 25 -2.61 -17.65 -7.50
CA GLU A 25 -2.24 -18.74 -6.61
C GLU A 25 -1.06 -19.54 -7.18
N GLY A 26 -1.08 -19.87 -8.47
CA GLY A 26 0.00 -20.60 -9.16
C GLY A 26 1.33 -19.84 -9.22
N ALA A 27 1.32 -18.52 -9.10
CA ALA A 27 2.51 -17.69 -9.08
C ALA A 27 3.17 -17.58 -7.70
N ILE A 28 2.47 -17.99 -6.62
CA ILE A 28 2.99 -17.94 -5.25
C ILE A 28 4.07 -19.01 -5.08
N LYS A 29 5.23 -18.59 -4.58
CA LYS A 29 6.38 -19.45 -4.28
C LYS A 29 6.65 -19.44 -2.78
N GLU A 30 7.49 -20.35 -2.32
CA GLU A 30 7.90 -20.44 -0.91
C GLU A 30 8.47 -19.10 -0.40
N ASN A 31 9.31 -18.44 -1.21
CA ASN A 31 9.92 -17.16 -0.89
C ASN A 31 9.03 -15.94 -1.20
N THR A 32 7.79 -16.12 -1.65
CA THR A 32 6.85 -15.01 -1.83
C THR A 32 6.46 -14.44 -0.46
N LYS A 33 6.55 -13.12 -0.33
CA LYS A 33 6.25 -12.40 0.93
C LYS A 33 5.05 -11.48 0.82
N ILE A 34 4.83 -10.90 -0.36
CA ILE A 34 3.87 -9.82 -0.56
C ILE A 34 3.00 -10.13 -1.78
N LEU A 35 1.71 -9.91 -1.62
CA LEU A 35 0.77 -9.67 -2.71
C LEU A 35 0.51 -8.16 -2.78
N TYR A 36 0.85 -7.55 -3.93
CA TYR A 36 0.70 -6.11 -4.14
C TYR A 36 -0.32 -5.87 -5.25
N LEU A 37 -1.31 -5.01 -5.00
CA LEU A 37 -2.35 -4.68 -5.97
C LEU A 37 -2.80 -3.23 -5.83
N GLU A 38 -3.51 -2.73 -6.85
CA GLU A 38 -4.20 -1.44 -6.84
C GLU A 38 -5.70 -1.64 -6.68
N THR A 39 -6.40 -0.74 -5.99
CA THR A 39 -7.87 -0.77 -5.91
C THR A 39 -8.53 -0.46 -7.24
N LEU A 40 -7.90 0.39 -8.03
CA LEU A 40 -8.27 0.75 -9.39
C LEU A 40 -6.99 0.89 -10.21
N GLY A 41 -6.79 -0.01 -11.14
CA GLY A 41 -5.58 -0.09 -11.96
C GLY A 41 -5.45 1.07 -12.94
N ASN A 42 -4.23 1.54 -13.14
CA ASN A 42 -3.90 2.54 -14.15
C ASN A 42 -2.96 1.89 -15.21
N PRO A 43 -3.29 1.92 -16.53
CA PRO A 43 -4.33 2.75 -17.16
C PRO A 43 -5.67 2.06 -17.43
N ASN A 44 -5.81 0.75 -17.20
CA ASN A 44 -6.94 -0.03 -17.70
C ASN A 44 -8.23 0.15 -16.88
N SER A 45 -8.16 0.79 -15.72
CA SER A 45 -9.27 0.92 -14.77
C SER A 45 -9.79 -0.43 -14.26
N ASP A 46 -8.91 -1.42 -14.15
CA ASP A 46 -9.23 -2.73 -13.61
C ASP A 46 -9.57 -2.62 -12.12
N ILE A 47 -10.64 -3.29 -11.71
CA ILE A 47 -11.09 -3.37 -10.32
C ILE A 47 -11.03 -4.83 -9.89
N PRO A 48 -9.99 -5.22 -9.14
CA PRO A 48 -9.86 -6.59 -8.66
C PRO A 48 -10.81 -6.90 -7.51
N ASP A 49 -11.14 -8.18 -7.33
CA ASP A 49 -11.85 -8.66 -6.13
C ASP A 49 -10.90 -8.63 -4.93
N LEU A 50 -10.97 -7.55 -4.14
CA LEU A 50 -10.10 -7.35 -2.97
C LEU A 50 -10.27 -8.44 -1.94
N ASP A 51 -11.50 -8.83 -1.62
CA ASP A 51 -11.77 -9.79 -0.55
C ASP A 51 -11.20 -11.17 -0.90
N ALA A 52 -11.37 -11.59 -2.16
CA ALA A 52 -10.83 -12.85 -2.65
C ALA A 52 -9.28 -12.85 -2.66
N LEU A 53 -8.66 -11.77 -3.14
CA LEU A 53 -7.20 -11.65 -3.21
C LEU A 53 -6.56 -11.54 -1.82
N ILE A 54 -7.17 -10.78 -0.91
CA ILE A 54 -6.70 -10.65 0.48
C ILE A 54 -6.78 -12.02 1.17
N SER A 55 -7.91 -12.71 1.03
CA SER A 55 -8.09 -14.06 1.60
C SER A 55 -7.06 -15.05 1.04
N LEU A 56 -6.79 -14.98 -0.26
CA LEU A 56 -5.77 -15.81 -0.91
C LEU A 56 -4.37 -15.48 -0.37
N GLY A 57 -4.01 -14.21 -0.27
CA GLY A 57 -2.72 -13.79 0.29
C GLY A 57 -2.52 -14.32 1.71
N HIS A 58 -3.50 -14.17 2.56
CA HIS A 58 -3.47 -14.64 3.94
C HIS A 58 -3.41 -16.16 4.06
N LYS A 59 -4.09 -16.91 3.18
CA LYS A 59 -3.99 -18.38 3.10
C LYS A 59 -2.54 -18.85 2.97
N TYR A 60 -1.69 -18.08 2.28
CA TYR A 60 -0.27 -18.37 2.07
C TYR A 60 0.67 -17.60 3.01
N GLY A 61 0.14 -16.91 4.02
CA GLY A 61 0.91 -16.12 4.99
C GLY A 61 1.63 -14.92 4.37
N LEU A 62 1.11 -14.39 3.26
CA LEU A 62 1.62 -13.19 2.61
C LEU A 62 1.07 -11.94 3.29
N ALA A 63 1.83 -10.85 3.28
CA ALA A 63 1.28 -9.53 3.53
C ALA A 63 0.61 -8.99 2.27
N VAL A 64 -0.61 -8.49 2.40
CA VAL A 64 -1.34 -7.88 1.29
C VAL A 64 -1.23 -6.37 1.38
N ILE A 65 -0.55 -5.79 0.40
CA ILE A 65 -0.34 -4.33 0.29
C ILE A 65 -1.20 -3.80 -0.84
N VAL A 66 -2.04 -2.82 -0.54
CA VAL A 66 -2.96 -2.24 -1.51
C VAL A 66 -2.61 -0.79 -1.77
N ASP A 67 -2.31 -0.46 -3.01
CA ASP A 67 -2.22 0.93 -3.45
C ASP A 67 -3.63 1.45 -3.70
N ASN A 68 -4.04 2.37 -2.85
CA ASN A 68 -5.37 2.97 -2.89
C ASN A 68 -5.34 4.43 -3.37
N THR A 69 -4.38 4.74 -4.22
CA THR A 69 -4.20 6.11 -4.73
C THR A 69 -5.43 6.62 -5.48
N PHE A 70 -6.04 5.81 -6.35
CA PHE A 70 -7.23 6.18 -7.10
C PHE A 70 -8.52 6.06 -6.27
N GLY A 71 -8.66 4.98 -5.51
CA GLY A 71 -9.83 4.77 -4.66
C GLY A 71 -9.94 5.81 -3.56
N THR A 72 -8.83 6.26 -3.03
CA THR A 72 -8.70 7.12 -1.85
C THR A 72 -9.46 6.57 -0.62
N PRO A 73 -9.22 7.06 0.58
CA PRO A 73 -10.01 6.61 1.74
C PRO A 73 -11.47 7.06 1.70
N TYR A 74 -11.84 7.88 0.71
CA TYR A 74 -13.22 8.32 0.53
C TYR A 74 -14.10 7.26 -0.15
N PHE A 75 -13.65 6.67 -1.27
CA PHE A 75 -14.43 5.66 -2.00
C PHE A 75 -14.28 4.26 -1.44
N ILE A 76 -13.06 3.88 -1.02
CA ILE A 76 -12.80 2.54 -0.49
C ILE A 76 -11.71 2.56 0.56
N ARG A 77 -11.85 1.73 1.57
CA ARG A 77 -10.91 1.56 2.67
C ARG A 77 -10.43 0.12 2.75
N PRO A 78 -9.35 -0.26 2.02
CA PRO A 78 -8.91 -1.65 1.93
C PRO A 78 -8.58 -2.31 3.27
N LEU A 79 -8.22 -1.54 4.31
CA LEU A 79 -8.02 -2.07 5.66
C LEU A 79 -9.31 -2.67 6.26
N GLU A 80 -10.48 -2.15 5.88
CA GLU A 80 -11.78 -2.69 6.31
C GLU A 80 -12.10 -4.01 5.60
N HIS A 81 -11.48 -4.25 4.42
CA HIS A 81 -11.51 -5.51 3.69
C HIS A 81 -10.45 -6.52 4.15
N GLY A 82 -9.56 -6.12 5.08
CA GLY A 82 -8.54 -7.00 5.64
C GLY A 82 -7.13 -6.81 5.06
N ALA A 83 -6.88 -5.82 4.22
CA ALA A 83 -5.53 -5.51 3.77
C ALA A 83 -4.59 -5.24 4.96
N ASP A 84 -3.34 -5.67 4.85
CA ASP A 84 -2.34 -5.48 5.90
C ASP A 84 -1.77 -4.08 5.91
N VAL A 85 -1.49 -3.56 4.72
CA VAL A 85 -0.93 -2.22 4.52
C VAL A 85 -1.63 -1.56 3.35
N VAL A 86 -1.94 -0.29 3.48
CA VAL A 86 -2.45 0.55 2.40
C VAL A 86 -1.46 1.67 2.12
N VAL A 87 -1.17 1.89 0.85
CA VAL A 87 -0.33 2.98 0.40
C VAL A 87 -1.12 3.95 -0.49
N HIS A 88 -0.74 5.22 -0.44
CA HIS A 88 -1.29 6.25 -1.31
C HIS A 88 -0.16 7.13 -1.85
N SER A 89 -0.18 7.40 -3.14
CA SER A 89 0.49 8.58 -3.65
C SER A 89 -0.35 9.81 -3.29
N ALA A 90 0.00 10.45 -2.16
CA ALA A 90 -0.72 11.64 -1.69
C ALA A 90 -0.58 12.82 -2.68
N THR A 91 0.42 12.76 -3.55
CA THR A 91 0.63 13.64 -4.71
C THR A 91 -0.62 13.79 -5.59
N LYS A 92 -1.44 12.73 -5.68
CA LYS A 92 -2.59 12.63 -6.58
C LYS A 92 -3.86 13.23 -5.95
N PHE A 93 -4.90 12.45 -5.78
CA PHE A 93 -6.20 12.94 -5.30
C PHE A 93 -6.18 13.50 -3.89
N ILE A 94 -5.35 12.97 -2.99
CA ILE A 94 -5.27 13.47 -1.60
C ILE A 94 -4.81 14.93 -1.61
N GLY A 95 -3.69 15.23 -2.25
CA GLY A 95 -3.22 16.62 -2.40
C GLY A 95 -4.07 17.43 -3.36
N GLY A 96 -4.49 16.83 -4.47
CA GLY A 96 -5.48 17.36 -5.41
C GLY A 96 -5.01 18.48 -6.35
N HIS A 97 -3.79 18.98 -6.19
CA HIS A 97 -3.31 20.18 -6.91
C HIS A 97 -2.05 19.92 -7.73
N GLY A 98 -1.36 18.78 -7.54
CA GLY A 98 -0.11 18.49 -8.24
C GLY A 98 1.07 19.42 -7.84
N THR A 99 0.93 20.15 -6.76
CA THR A 99 1.91 21.15 -6.30
C THR A 99 2.98 20.58 -5.42
N THR A 100 2.77 19.38 -4.87
CA THR A 100 3.71 18.76 -3.95
C THR A 100 3.70 17.25 -4.07
N LEU A 101 4.87 16.64 -3.86
CA LEU A 101 5.02 15.19 -3.84
C LEU A 101 4.93 14.67 -2.40
N GLY A 102 4.26 13.54 -2.23
CA GLY A 102 4.18 12.86 -0.95
C GLY A 102 3.51 11.51 -1.05
N GLY A 103 3.68 10.70 -0.02
CA GLY A 103 3.06 9.40 0.12
C GLY A 103 2.54 9.17 1.53
N ILE A 104 1.62 8.24 1.66
CA ILE A 104 1.07 7.81 2.94
C ILE A 104 1.13 6.29 2.98
N ILE A 105 1.55 5.75 4.11
CA ILE A 105 1.56 4.32 4.41
C ILE A 105 0.73 4.13 5.68
N VAL A 106 -0.28 3.27 5.62
CA VAL A 106 -1.16 2.95 6.75
C VAL A 106 -1.14 1.45 6.99
N GLU A 107 -0.80 1.04 8.20
CA GLU A 107 -0.79 -0.36 8.64
C GLU A 107 -2.10 -0.70 9.34
N SER A 108 -2.59 -1.93 9.16
CA SER A 108 -3.85 -2.40 9.76
C SER A 108 -3.78 -2.57 11.28
N GLY A 109 -2.59 -2.82 11.82
CA GLY A 109 -2.39 -3.23 13.21
C GLY A 109 -2.86 -4.66 13.54
N LYS A 110 -3.25 -5.44 12.53
CA LYS A 110 -3.79 -6.80 12.69
C LYS A 110 -2.91 -7.89 12.08
N THR A 111 -1.88 -7.50 11.34
CA THR A 111 -1.02 -8.42 10.61
C THR A 111 -0.13 -9.23 11.57
N ASN A 112 -0.11 -10.54 11.36
CA ASN A 112 0.84 -11.39 12.07
C ASN A 112 2.21 -11.37 11.37
N TRP A 113 3.10 -10.48 11.79
CA TRP A 113 4.45 -10.38 11.26
C TRP A 113 5.41 -11.52 11.69
N LYS A 114 4.94 -12.45 12.54
CA LYS A 114 5.74 -13.57 13.07
C LYS A 114 5.55 -14.89 12.30
N THR A 115 5.08 -14.85 11.07
CA THR A 115 4.86 -16.06 10.26
C THR A 115 6.15 -16.72 9.75
N GLY A 116 7.31 -16.18 10.07
CA GLY A 116 8.62 -16.62 9.53
C GLY A 116 8.99 -15.97 8.20
N LYS A 117 8.05 -15.36 7.48
CA LYS A 117 8.31 -14.67 6.21
C LYS A 117 8.91 -13.27 6.38
N PHE A 118 8.79 -12.66 7.57
CA PHE A 118 9.17 -11.27 7.83
C PHE A 118 10.23 -11.15 8.94
N PRO A 119 11.43 -11.76 8.77
CA PRO A 119 12.47 -11.74 9.82
C PRO A 119 12.91 -10.32 10.18
N THR A 120 12.91 -9.39 9.22
CA THR A 120 13.27 -7.98 9.45
C THR A 120 12.41 -7.32 10.55
N LEU A 121 11.16 -7.75 10.72
CA LEU A 121 10.24 -7.22 11.73
C LEU A 121 10.20 -8.09 13.00
N SER A 122 10.40 -9.42 12.85
CA SER A 122 10.16 -10.42 13.90
C SER A 122 11.42 -10.90 14.60
N THR A 123 12.60 -10.49 14.16
CA THR A 123 13.87 -10.81 14.84
C THR A 123 14.54 -9.56 15.40
N SER A 124 15.51 -9.78 16.31
CA SER A 124 16.31 -8.72 16.92
C SER A 124 17.01 -7.87 15.84
N ASN A 125 16.84 -6.55 15.92
CA ASN A 125 17.46 -5.59 15.03
C ASN A 125 18.62 -4.89 15.77
N GLU A 126 19.85 -5.26 15.42
CA GLU A 126 21.06 -4.72 16.07
C GLU A 126 21.22 -3.20 15.83
N SER A 127 20.77 -2.68 14.66
CA SER A 127 20.84 -1.25 14.38
C SER A 127 19.85 -0.43 15.20
N TYR A 128 18.94 -1.09 15.92
CA TYR A 128 17.96 -0.48 16.81
C TYR A 128 17.93 -1.18 18.18
N HIS A 129 19.06 -1.25 18.86
CA HIS A 129 19.23 -1.76 20.23
C HIS A 129 18.71 -3.18 20.45
N GLY A 130 18.71 -4.03 19.43
CA GLY A 130 18.22 -5.41 19.53
C GLY A 130 16.70 -5.56 19.55
N VAL A 131 15.93 -4.53 19.22
CA VAL A 131 14.47 -4.57 19.23
C VAL A 131 13.94 -5.46 18.10
N ALA A 132 13.03 -6.37 18.42
CA ALA A 132 12.15 -7.03 17.46
C ALA A 132 10.84 -6.21 17.38
N PHE A 133 10.59 -5.55 16.27
CA PHE A 133 9.47 -4.61 16.14
C PHE A 133 8.10 -5.28 16.31
N ALA A 134 7.96 -6.52 15.81
CA ALA A 134 6.73 -7.30 15.97
C ALA A 134 6.44 -7.73 17.43
N ASP A 135 7.42 -7.62 18.33
CA ASP A 135 7.24 -7.85 19.76
C ASP A 135 7.00 -6.54 20.51
N ALA A 136 7.79 -5.52 20.17
CA ALA A 136 7.77 -4.26 20.90
C ALA A 136 6.54 -3.40 20.59
N VAL A 137 6.06 -3.42 19.35
CA VAL A 137 4.93 -2.63 18.86
C VAL A 137 4.10 -3.42 17.85
N PRO A 138 3.44 -4.50 18.27
CA PRO A 138 2.77 -5.44 17.37
C PRO A 138 1.75 -4.78 16.43
N ASP A 139 1.02 -3.77 16.92
CA ASP A 139 -0.02 -3.07 16.18
C ASP A 139 0.51 -2.02 15.19
N ALA A 140 1.83 -1.80 15.16
CA ALA A 140 2.47 -0.79 14.31
C ALA A 140 3.91 -1.17 13.92
N ALA A 141 4.21 -2.47 13.86
CA ALA A 141 5.56 -2.98 13.65
C ALA A 141 6.17 -2.52 12.32
N PHE A 142 5.38 -2.57 11.26
CA PHE A 142 5.82 -2.23 9.91
C PHE A 142 6.11 -0.72 9.77
N VAL A 143 5.16 0.12 10.17
CA VAL A 143 5.35 1.59 10.06
C VAL A 143 6.39 2.11 11.05
N THR A 144 6.54 1.46 12.22
CA THR A 144 7.60 1.82 13.19
C THR A 144 8.97 1.46 12.64
N TYR A 145 9.13 0.29 12.03
CA TYR A 145 10.37 -0.08 11.35
C TYR A 145 10.74 0.92 10.25
N ILE A 146 9.76 1.29 9.41
CA ILE A 146 9.98 2.31 8.36
C ILE A 146 10.49 3.62 8.97
N ARG A 147 9.87 4.10 10.05
CA ARG A 147 10.27 5.36 10.70
C ARG A 147 11.61 5.27 11.41
N ALA A 148 11.82 4.20 12.17
CA ALA A 148 12.99 4.06 13.02
C ALA A 148 14.26 3.71 12.23
N ILE A 149 14.12 2.98 11.12
CA ILE A 149 15.24 2.48 10.32
C ILE A 149 15.28 3.17 8.94
N LEU A 150 14.29 2.91 8.09
CA LEU A 150 14.38 3.34 6.70
C LEU A 150 14.36 4.85 6.54
N LEU A 151 13.46 5.55 7.23
CA LEU A 151 13.38 7.01 7.21
C LEU A 151 14.66 7.64 7.76
N ARG A 152 15.17 7.12 8.89
CA ARG A 152 16.40 7.57 9.50
C ARG A 152 17.60 7.41 8.57
N ASP A 153 17.73 6.21 7.96
CA ASP A 153 18.95 5.86 7.22
C ASP A 153 18.93 6.38 5.77
N GLN A 154 17.73 6.49 5.15
CA GLN A 154 17.57 6.97 3.78
C GLN A 154 17.21 8.46 3.69
N GLY A 155 16.72 9.06 4.78
CA GLY A 155 16.41 10.48 4.86
C GLY A 155 15.20 10.93 4.04
N ALA A 156 14.31 10.01 3.65
CA ALA A 156 13.13 10.29 2.81
C ALA A 156 12.00 10.99 3.60
N ALA A 157 12.35 12.00 4.41
CA ALA A 157 11.39 12.78 5.21
C ALA A 157 10.68 13.81 4.34
N ILE A 158 9.35 13.90 4.51
CA ILE A 158 8.57 14.96 3.88
C ILE A 158 8.86 16.30 4.56
N SER A 159 8.95 17.39 3.77
CA SER A 159 9.08 18.73 4.35
C SER A 159 7.79 19.14 5.07
N PRO A 160 7.86 19.95 6.14
CA PRO A 160 6.67 20.45 6.85
C PRO A 160 5.71 21.21 5.93
N PHE A 161 6.25 21.98 4.97
CA PHE A 161 5.44 22.72 4.00
C PHE A 161 4.66 21.76 3.07
N ASN A 162 5.32 20.71 2.56
CA ASN A 162 4.65 19.71 1.74
C ASN A 162 3.58 18.95 2.52
N ALA A 163 3.86 18.60 3.78
CA ALA A 163 2.89 17.95 4.65
C ALA A 163 1.67 18.85 4.87
N TRP A 164 1.87 20.15 5.15
CA TRP A 164 0.80 21.12 5.26
C TRP A 164 -0.03 21.22 3.99
N ALA A 165 0.61 21.33 2.81
CA ALA A 165 -0.09 21.42 1.53
C ALA A 165 -0.94 20.17 1.24
N LEU A 166 -0.48 18.98 1.60
CA LEU A 166 -1.25 17.75 1.47
C LEU A 166 -2.44 17.71 2.43
N ILE A 167 -2.26 18.20 3.68
CA ILE A 167 -3.34 18.32 4.66
C ILE A 167 -4.44 19.27 4.14
N GLN A 168 -4.06 20.43 3.58
CA GLN A 168 -5.02 21.33 2.96
C GLN A 168 -5.83 20.65 1.84
N GLY A 169 -5.19 19.78 1.06
CA GLY A 169 -5.87 18.99 0.02
C GLY A 169 -6.94 18.05 0.57
N THR A 170 -6.79 17.55 1.80
CA THR A 170 -7.77 16.65 2.41
C THR A 170 -9.09 17.32 2.74
N GLU A 171 -9.08 18.62 3.03
CA GLU A 171 -10.29 19.38 3.40
C GLU A 171 -11.37 19.34 2.31
N THR A 172 -10.97 19.30 1.05
CA THR A 172 -11.88 19.28 -0.11
C THR A 172 -11.94 17.92 -0.79
N LEU A 173 -11.31 16.88 -0.24
CA LEU A 173 -11.18 15.58 -0.90
C LEU A 173 -12.54 14.98 -1.28
N SER A 174 -13.47 14.92 -0.34
CA SER A 174 -14.81 14.36 -0.58
C SER A 174 -15.56 15.11 -1.69
N LEU A 175 -15.58 16.44 -1.62
CA LEU A 175 -16.24 17.29 -2.62
C LEU A 175 -15.66 17.08 -4.02
N ARG A 176 -14.34 17.00 -4.12
CA ARG A 176 -13.67 16.78 -5.41
C ARG A 176 -13.98 15.40 -5.96
N LEU A 177 -13.94 14.36 -5.13
CA LEU A 177 -14.19 13.00 -5.58
C LEU A 177 -15.65 12.77 -5.97
N GLU A 178 -16.60 13.32 -5.24
CA GLU A 178 -18.01 13.30 -5.66
C GLU A 178 -18.19 13.93 -7.03
N ARG A 179 -17.55 15.07 -7.27
CA ARG A 179 -17.61 15.75 -8.57
C ARG A 179 -16.92 14.93 -9.67
N HIS A 180 -15.77 14.33 -9.37
CA HIS A 180 -15.08 13.44 -10.33
C HIS A 180 -15.97 12.25 -10.71
N ALA A 181 -16.56 11.56 -9.74
CA ALA A 181 -17.44 10.42 -9.99
C ALA A 181 -18.66 10.84 -10.84
N TYR A 182 -19.31 11.95 -10.47
CA TYR A 182 -20.44 12.50 -11.24
C TYR A 182 -20.05 12.81 -12.69
N ASN A 183 -18.93 13.49 -12.90
CA ASN A 183 -18.48 13.86 -14.24
C ASN A 183 -18.07 12.62 -15.05
N THR A 184 -17.37 11.67 -14.45
CA THR A 184 -16.98 10.41 -15.09
C THR A 184 -18.21 9.67 -15.60
N LYS A 185 -19.26 9.55 -14.76
CA LYS A 185 -20.52 8.91 -15.17
C LYS A 185 -21.12 9.59 -16.39
N LYS A 186 -21.14 10.92 -16.43
CA LYS A 186 -21.66 11.68 -17.58
C LYS A 186 -20.84 11.46 -18.85
N VAL A 187 -19.52 11.36 -18.73
CA VAL A 187 -18.64 11.09 -19.88
C VAL A 187 -18.87 9.67 -20.40
N VAL A 188 -18.96 8.69 -19.52
CA VAL A 188 -19.23 7.29 -19.91
C VAL A 188 -20.59 7.12 -20.56
N GLU A 189 -21.63 7.84 -20.06
CA GLU A 189 -22.97 7.83 -20.67
C GLU A 189 -23.00 8.47 -22.07
N TYR A 190 -22.06 9.38 -22.35
CA TYR A 190 -21.96 10.07 -23.65
C TYR A 190 -21.18 9.26 -24.70
N LEU A 191 -20.13 8.51 -24.30
CA LEU A 191 -19.28 7.70 -25.18
C LEU A 191 -19.96 6.38 -25.59
#